data_a3dc7f3e8e4b50fb26be965a875c578b
#
_entry.id   a3dc7f3e8e4b50fb26be965a875c578b
#
_cell.length_a   1.000
_cell.length_b   1.000
_cell.length_c   1.000
_cell.angle_alpha   90.00
_cell.angle_beta   90.00
_cell.angle_gamma   90.00
#
_symmetry.space_group_name_H-M   'P 1'
#
loop_
_entity.id
_entity.type
_entity.pdbx_description
1 polymer ?
#
loop_
_entity_poly.entity_id
_entity_poly.type
_entity_poly.pdbx_seq_one_letter_code
_entity_poly.pdbx_strand_id
1 'polypeptide(L)'
;MISATVILGVALVIEVVARLVLEIRERRLSQLHGGVFAVLRLIPLVNDIVPLPENRREPVENEFVRKHEEGHSELRHGILRNLAKIALLLLAVWLFAFLLASRGMSLVEAVLWLHLAAIPFRTVFHLYCWHQEYEADRYAFEKLGKKVAKAAMRDLAASEIPYTKLFAVIYREHPTVAIRSQKILNKEIKAA
;
A
#
# COMPACT_ATOMS: atom_id res chain seq x y z
N MET A 1 -23.08 29.72 1.81
CA MET A 1 -22.13 28.72 2.36
C MET A 1 -22.43 27.35 1.73
N ILE A 2 -21.43 26.67 1.18
CA ILE A 2 -21.59 25.29 0.65
C ILE A 2 -21.76 24.36 1.84
N SER A 3 -22.76 23.46 1.81
CA SER A 3 -22.98 22.52 2.91
C SER A 3 -21.89 21.45 2.97
N ALA A 4 -21.57 20.93 4.17
CA ALA A 4 -20.61 19.84 4.33
C ALA A 4 -21.01 18.59 3.54
N THR A 5 -22.28 18.31 3.41
CA THR A 5 -22.85 17.20 2.61
C THR A 5 -22.55 17.35 1.12
N VAL A 6 -22.60 18.57 0.58
CA VAL A 6 -22.24 18.81 -0.83
C VAL A 6 -20.75 18.58 -1.06
N ILE A 7 -19.88 19.05 -0.12
CA ILE A 7 -18.43 18.83 -0.19
C ILE A 7 -18.14 17.32 -0.14
N LEU A 8 -18.78 16.60 0.77
CA LEU A 8 -18.64 15.16 0.89
C LEU A 8 -19.05 14.44 -0.42
N GLY A 9 -20.19 14.81 -0.98
CA GLY A 9 -20.67 14.22 -2.25
C GLY A 9 -19.69 14.45 -3.40
N VAL A 10 -19.17 15.67 -3.55
CA VAL A 10 -18.16 16.00 -4.57
C VAL A 10 -16.88 15.20 -4.36
N ALA A 11 -16.39 15.11 -3.12
CA ALA A 11 -15.17 14.37 -2.79
C ALA A 11 -15.31 12.86 -3.09
N LEU A 12 -16.45 12.25 -2.80
CA LEU A 12 -16.74 10.85 -3.13
C LEU A 12 -16.79 10.60 -4.63
N VAL A 13 -17.40 11.52 -5.40
CA VAL A 13 -17.42 11.43 -6.87
C VAL A 13 -15.98 11.48 -7.42
N ILE A 14 -15.17 12.42 -6.95
CA ILE A 14 -13.75 12.53 -7.34
C ILE A 14 -12.99 11.23 -7.01
N GLU A 15 -13.22 10.69 -5.82
CA GLU A 15 -12.59 9.43 -5.42
C GLU A 15 -12.97 8.27 -6.34
N VAL A 16 -14.27 8.08 -6.62
CA VAL A 16 -14.74 7.01 -7.52
C VAL A 16 -14.16 7.16 -8.93
N VAL A 17 -14.13 8.39 -9.46
CA VAL A 17 -13.51 8.66 -10.77
C VAL A 17 -12.01 8.36 -10.75
N ALA A 18 -11.30 8.77 -9.70
CA ALA A 18 -9.87 8.48 -9.56
C ALA A 18 -9.60 6.97 -9.49
N ARG A 19 -10.40 6.22 -8.73
CA ARG A 19 -10.33 4.74 -8.68
C ARG A 19 -10.61 4.12 -10.05
N LEU A 20 -11.62 4.58 -10.75
CA LEU A 20 -11.94 4.08 -12.09
C LEU A 20 -10.77 4.27 -13.06
N VAL A 21 -10.16 5.45 -13.04
CA VAL A 21 -8.97 5.74 -13.87
C VAL A 21 -7.80 4.82 -13.51
N LEU A 22 -7.56 4.62 -12.22
CA LEU A 22 -6.50 3.71 -11.75
C LEU A 22 -6.77 2.26 -12.17
N GLU A 23 -8.00 1.76 -11.99
CA GLU A 23 -8.37 0.39 -12.36
C GLU A 23 -8.24 0.16 -13.88
N ILE A 24 -8.68 1.11 -14.70
CA ILE A 24 -8.52 1.03 -16.16
C ILE A 24 -7.04 0.99 -16.54
N ARG A 25 -6.23 1.83 -15.92
CA ARG A 25 -4.79 1.89 -16.15
C ARG A 25 -4.10 0.58 -15.76
N GLU A 26 -4.40 0.04 -14.58
CA GLU A 26 -3.82 -1.21 -14.11
C GLU A 26 -4.22 -2.40 -14.97
N ARG A 27 -5.47 -2.49 -15.40
CA ARG A 27 -5.92 -3.54 -16.33
C ARG A 27 -5.13 -3.55 -17.63
N ARG A 28 -4.81 -2.36 -18.17
CA ARG A 28 -4.05 -2.22 -19.41
C ARG A 28 -2.57 -2.61 -19.25
N LEU A 29 -1.98 -2.31 -18.09
CA LEU A 29 -0.55 -2.47 -17.85
C LEU A 29 -0.19 -3.83 -17.23
N SER A 30 -1.00 -4.30 -16.29
CA SER A 30 -0.71 -5.51 -15.52
C SER A 30 -1.50 -6.73 -15.93
N GLN A 31 -2.39 -6.61 -16.94
CA GLN A 31 -3.33 -7.66 -17.36
C GLN A 31 -4.17 -8.21 -16.19
N LEU A 32 -4.44 -7.37 -15.20
CA LEU A 32 -5.25 -7.75 -14.05
C LEU A 32 -6.66 -8.13 -14.51
N HIS A 33 -7.02 -9.38 -14.28
CA HIS A 33 -8.37 -9.87 -14.52
C HIS A 33 -9.26 -9.44 -13.35
N GLY A 34 -9.93 -8.31 -13.50
CA GLY A 34 -10.72 -7.74 -12.42
C GLY A 34 -12.07 -8.40 -12.21
N GLY A 35 -12.70 -8.91 -13.29
CA GLY A 35 -14.05 -9.46 -13.20
C GLY A 35 -15.00 -8.57 -12.38
N VAL A 36 -15.88 -9.22 -11.59
CA VAL A 36 -16.81 -8.54 -10.66
C VAL A 36 -16.06 -7.75 -9.58
N PHE A 37 -14.91 -8.24 -9.12
CA PHE A 37 -14.12 -7.57 -8.07
C PHE A 37 -13.59 -6.20 -8.48
N ALA A 38 -13.34 -5.95 -9.77
CA ALA A 38 -12.94 -4.62 -10.22
C ALA A 38 -14.07 -3.59 -10.08
N VAL A 39 -15.32 -4.01 -10.29
CA VAL A 39 -16.48 -3.14 -10.06
C VAL A 39 -16.67 -2.87 -8.57
N LEU A 40 -16.51 -3.89 -7.72
CA LEU A 40 -16.60 -3.74 -6.27
C LEU A 40 -15.55 -2.76 -5.71
N ARG A 41 -14.35 -2.71 -6.30
CA ARG A 41 -13.31 -1.74 -5.89
C ARG A 41 -13.70 -0.27 -6.15
N LEU A 42 -14.65 -0.02 -7.04
CA LEU A 42 -15.13 1.34 -7.31
C LEU A 42 -16.09 1.85 -6.24
N ILE A 43 -16.66 0.94 -5.45
CA ILE A 43 -17.62 1.31 -4.40
C ILE A 43 -16.84 1.78 -3.17
N PRO A 44 -17.09 3.01 -2.67
CA PRO A 44 -16.50 3.49 -1.43
C PRO A 44 -16.72 2.48 -0.28
N LEU A 45 -15.77 2.33 0.61
CA LEU A 45 -15.76 1.41 1.75
C LEU A 45 -15.57 -0.07 1.40
N VAL A 46 -16.04 -0.57 0.26
CA VAL A 46 -15.96 -2.01 -0.05
C VAL A 46 -14.51 -2.48 -0.08
N ASN A 47 -13.62 -1.70 -0.67
CA ASN A 47 -12.18 -2.04 -0.71
C ASN A 47 -11.49 -2.01 0.67
N ASP A 48 -12.11 -1.36 1.66
CA ASP A 48 -11.58 -1.30 3.03
C ASP A 48 -12.06 -2.48 3.88
N ILE A 49 -13.19 -3.08 3.51
CA ILE A 49 -13.87 -4.14 4.26
C ILE A 49 -13.64 -5.52 3.66
N VAL A 50 -13.65 -5.60 2.32
CA VAL A 50 -13.52 -6.86 1.59
C VAL A 50 -12.10 -7.05 1.09
N PRO A 51 -11.32 -7.98 1.64
CA PRO A 51 -10.02 -8.32 1.11
C PRO A 51 -10.20 -8.85 -0.31
N LEU A 52 -9.60 -8.15 -1.27
CA LEU A 52 -9.67 -8.55 -2.67
C LEU A 52 -8.67 -9.67 -2.93
N PRO A 53 -9.04 -10.71 -3.70
CA PRO A 53 -8.14 -11.78 -4.02
C PRO A 53 -6.92 -11.21 -4.76
N GLU A 54 -5.75 -11.46 -4.21
CA GLU A 54 -4.49 -11.24 -4.91
C GLU A 54 -4.20 -12.45 -5.78
N ASN A 55 -3.82 -12.24 -7.05
CA ASN A 55 -3.23 -13.30 -7.85
C ASN A 55 -1.87 -13.62 -7.22
N ARG A 56 -1.83 -14.62 -6.37
CA ARG A 56 -0.59 -15.11 -5.78
C ARG A 56 0.04 -16.07 -6.77
N ARG A 57 1.26 -15.77 -7.21
CA ARG A 57 2.18 -16.77 -7.72
C ARG A 57 2.85 -17.43 -6.52
N GLU A 58 3.38 -18.62 -6.72
CA GLU A 58 4.13 -19.29 -5.67
C GLU A 58 5.28 -18.39 -5.19
N PRO A 59 5.48 -18.27 -3.86
CA PRO A 59 6.55 -17.46 -3.32
C PRO A 59 7.90 -17.99 -3.81
N VAL A 60 8.77 -17.10 -4.27
CA VAL A 60 10.14 -17.43 -4.62
C VAL A 60 10.95 -17.54 -3.33
N GLU A 61 11.28 -18.75 -2.93
CA GLU A 61 12.21 -18.98 -1.82
C GLU A 61 13.65 -18.99 -2.36
N ASN A 62 14.43 -18.01 -1.93
CA ASN A 62 15.87 -17.96 -2.16
C ASN A 62 16.58 -17.39 -0.94
N GLU A 63 17.89 -17.48 -0.92
CA GLU A 63 18.69 -17.02 0.23
C GLU A 63 18.52 -15.50 0.49
N PHE A 64 18.32 -14.71 -0.56
CA PHE A 64 18.07 -13.27 -0.41
C PHE A 64 16.74 -13.02 0.31
N VAL A 65 15.66 -13.71 -0.08
CA VAL A 65 14.35 -13.59 0.59
C VAL A 65 14.48 -14.01 2.06
N ARG A 66 15.18 -15.10 2.37
CA ARG A 66 15.40 -15.53 3.74
C ARG A 66 16.15 -14.46 4.57
N LYS A 67 17.18 -13.83 4.02
CA LYS A 67 17.90 -12.74 4.68
C LYS A 67 17.11 -11.45 4.78
N HIS A 68 16.23 -11.19 3.84
CA HIS A 68 15.28 -10.08 3.89
C HIS A 68 14.29 -10.25 5.06
N GLU A 69 13.71 -11.45 5.24
CA GLU A 69 12.82 -11.75 6.37
C GLU A 69 13.57 -11.69 7.72
N GLU A 70 14.81 -12.16 7.76
CA GLU A 70 15.69 -12.00 8.92
C GLU A 70 15.89 -10.51 9.24
N GLY A 71 16.09 -9.66 8.23
CA GLY A 71 16.18 -8.22 8.37
C GLY A 71 14.95 -7.59 9.01
N HIS A 72 13.74 -8.02 8.62
CA HIS A 72 12.50 -7.58 9.27
C HIS A 72 12.46 -7.94 10.76
N SER A 73 12.94 -9.11 11.12
CA SER A 73 12.98 -9.58 12.51
C SER A 73 14.00 -8.79 13.33
N GLU A 74 15.23 -8.63 12.84
CA GLU A 74 16.31 -7.91 13.51
C GLU A 74 15.98 -6.43 13.73
N LEU A 75 15.38 -5.78 12.73
CA LEU A 75 14.96 -4.38 12.79
C LEU A 75 13.59 -4.17 13.46
N ARG A 76 12.97 -5.24 13.95
CA ARG A 76 11.68 -5.23 14.65
C ARG A 76 10.54 -4.58 13.86
N HIS A 77 10.57 -4.69 12.53
CA HIS A 77 9.58 -4.05 11.64
C HIS A 77 8.14 -4.49 11.96
N GLY A 78 7.92 -5.75 12.31
CA GLY A 78 6.60 -6.25 12.69
C GLY A 78 6.00 -5.53 13.90
N ILE A 79 6.80 -5.29 14.95
CA ILE A 79 6.37 -4.54 16.14
C ILE A 79 6.05 -3.10 15.77
N LEU A 80 6.91 -2.44 15.01
CA LEU A 80 6.73 -1.05 14.60
C LEU A 80 5.48 -0.88 13.71
N ARG A 81 5.23 -1.81 12.77
CA ARG A 81 4.00 -1.81 11.95
C ARG A 81 2.76 -1.98 12.81
N ASN A 82 2.77 -2.89 13.78
CA ASN A 82 1.64 -3.11 14.66
C ASN A 82 1.36 -1.88 15.54
N LEU A 83 2.38 -1.25 16.09
CA LEU A 83 2.22 0.02 16.84
C LEU A 83 1.63 1.12 15.96
N ALA A 84 2.12 1.27 14.73
CA ALA A 84 1.57 2.24 13.79
C ALA A 84 0.10 1.94 13.44
N LYS A 85 -0.27 0.66 13.21
CA LYS A 85 -1.66 0.25 12.98
C LYS A 85 -2.57 0.57 14.18
N ILE A 86 -2.09 0.31 15.40
CA ILE A 86 -2.83 0.65 16.63
C ILE A 86 -3.02 2.18 16.75
N ALA A 87 -1.98 2.96 16.50
CA ALA A 87 -2.07 4.42 16.55
C ALA A 87 -3.07 4.96 15.52
N LEU A 88 -3.06 4.43 14.29
CA LEU A 88 -4.03 4.79 13.25
C LEU A 88 -5.46 4.38 13.63
N LEU A 89 -5.65 3.22 14.25
CA LEU A 89 -6.96 2.79 14.74
C LEU A 89 -7.49 3.72 15.84
N LEU A 90 -6.65 4.07 16.81
CA LEU A 90 -7.05 5.01 17.88
C LEU A 90 -7.40 6.39 17.31
N LEU A 91 -6.62 6.88 16.33
CA LEU A 91 -6.91 8.12 15.62
C LEU A 91 -8.25 8.03 14.86
N ALA A 92 -8.53 6.91 14.19
CA ALA A 92 -9.78 6.69 13.49
C ALA A 92 -10.98 6.69 14.43
N VAL A 93 -10.88 6.00 15.58
CA VAL A 93 -11.92 5.97 16.62
C VAL A 93 -12.15 7.39 17.19
N TRP A 94 -11.08 8.10 17.48
CA TRP A 94 -11.18 9.48 17.97
C TRP A 94 -11.84 10.40 16.95
N LEU A 95 -11.42 10.36 15.68
CA LEU A 95 -11.99 11.16 14.59
C LEU A 95 -13.47 10.82 14.39
N PHE A 96 -13.83 9.55 14.42
CA PHE A 96 -15.22 9.11 14.31
C PHE A 96 -16.10 9.67 15.44
N ALA A 97 -15.65 9.54 16.68
CA ALA A 97 -16.35 10.12 17.83
C ALA A 97 -16.47 11.65 17.74
N PHE A 98 -15.43 12.34 17.27
CA PHE A 98 -15.44 13.78 17.04
C PHE A 98 -16.47 14.18 15.97
N LEU A 99 -16.55 13.48 14.85
CA LEU A 99 -17.52 13.77 13.78
C LEU A 99 -18.97 13.61 14.27
N LEU A 100 -19.25 12.57 15.04
CA LEU A 100 -20.58 12.33 15.61
C LEU A 100 -20.93 13.34 16.70
N ALA A 101 -20.08 13.48 17.72
CA ALA A 101 -20.42 14.24 18.92
C ALA A 101 -20.26 15.74 18.74
N SER A 102 -19.16 16.21 18.11
CA SER A 102 -18.84 17.63 18.02
C SER A 102 -19.38 18.30 16.76
N ARG A 103 -19.61 17.54 15.70
CA ARG A 103 -20.14 18.04 14.42
C ARG A 103 -21.59 17.69 14.18
N GLY A 104 -22.18 16.81 15.00
CA GLY A 104 -23.58 16.39 14.88
C GLY A 104 -23.87 15.69 13.53
N MET A 105 -22.87 15.07 12.92
CA MET A 105 -23.03 14.36 11.66
C MET A 105 -23.84 13.08 11.85
N SER A 106 -24.58 12.68 10.82
CA SER A 106 -25.21 11.36 10.80
C SER A 106 -24.13 10.28 10.78
N LEU A 107 -24.48 9.08 11.25
CA LEU A 107 -23.59 7.91 11.23
C LEU A 107 -23.00 7.67 9.83
N VAL A 108 -23.84 7.74 8.80
CA VAL A 108 -23.43 7.51 7.42
C VAL A 108 -22.44 8.58 6.95
N GLU A 109 -22.71 9.85 7.20
CA GLU A 109 -21.78 10.94 6.85
C GLU A 109 -20.45 10.80 7.57
N ALA A 110 -20.44 10.48 8.87
CA ALA A 110 -19.22 10.27 9.64
C ALA A 110 -18.38 9.10 9.09
N VAL A 111 -19.02 7.99 8.73
CA VAL A 111 -18.34 6.83 8.10
C VAL A 111 -17.76 7.20 6.73
N LEU A 112 -18.47 7.93 5.89
CA LEU A 112 -17.97 8.35 4.57
C LEU A 112 -16.82 9.35 4.69
N TRP A 113 -16.87 10.29 5.63
CA TRP A 113 -15.75 11.19 5.92
C TRP A 113 -14.52 10.43 6.44
N LEU A 114 -14.73 9.46 7.31
CA LEU A 114 -13.65 8.61 7.82
C LEU A 114 -13.00 7.78 6.69
N HIS A 115 -13.80 7.26 5.76
CA HIS A 115 -13.31 6.57 4.57
C HIS A 115 -12.41 7.48 3.72
N LEU A 116 -12.85 8.72 3.42
CA LEU A 116 -12.03 9.67 2.67
C LEU A 116 -10.73 10.03 3.42
N ALA A 117 -10.81 10.23 4.73
CA ALA A 117 -9.63 10.49 5.56
C ALA A 117 -8.67 9.29 5.60
N ALA A 118 -9.17 8.07 5.57
CA ALA A 118 -8.35 6.86 5.58
C ALA A 118 -7.42 6.75 4.36
N ILE A 119 -7.78 7.32 3.20
CA ILE A 119 -6.98 7.23 1.97
C ILE A 119 -5.57 7.82 2.16
N PRO A 120 -5.40 9.10 2.55
CA PRO A 120 -4.08 9.68 2.77
C PRO A 120 -3.33 9.00 3.93
N PHE A 121 -4.01 8.63 5.03
CA PHE A 121 -3.37 7.93 6.14
C PHE A 121 -2.83 6.56 5.72
N ARG A 122 -3.60 5.79 4.97
CA ARG A 122 -3.17 4.51 4.41
C ARG A 122 -1.99 4.69 3.45
N THR A 123 -2.04 5.71 2.59
CA THR A 123 -0.93 6.02 1.68
C THR A 123 0.36 6.31 2.43
N VAL A 124 0.30 7.13 3.49
CA VAL A 124 1.46 7.43 4.36
C VAL A 124 1.96 6.16 5.06
N PHE A 125 1.04 5.32 5.55
CA PHE A 125 1.39 4.05 6.17
C PHE A 125 2.07 3.09 5.18
N HIS A 126 1.60 3.02 3.92
CA HIS A 126 2.25 2.22 2.89
C HIS A 126 3.67 2.72 2.59
N LEU A 127 3.88 4.04 2.50
CA LEU A 127 5.21 4.61 2.32
C LEU A 127 6.14 4.29 3.50
N TYR A 128 5.62 4.27 4.72
CA TYR A 128 6.35 3.82 5.90
C TYR A 128 6.72 2.33 5.79
N CYS A 129 5.79 1.46 5.40
CA CYS A 129 6.08 0.05 5.14
C CYS A 129 7.13 -0.12 4.04
N TRP A 130 7.05 0.68 2.97
CA TRP A 130 8.05 0.65 1.89
C TRP A 130 9.45 1.00 2.37
N HIS A 131 9.57 1.94 3.31
CA HIS A 131 10.85 2.24 3.91
C HIS A 131 11.46 1.01 4.60
N GLN A 132 10.65 0.29 5.36
CA GLN A 132 11.07 -0.95 6.03
C GLN A 132 11.44 -2.07 5.05
N GLU A 133 10.75 -2.18 3.92
CA GLU A 133 11.13 -3.11 2.85
C GLU A 133 12.52 -2.78 2.29
N TYR A 134 12.83 -1.47 2.11
CA TYR A 134 14.16 -1.06 1.66
C TYR A 134 15.26 -1.31 2.71
N GLU A 135 14.94 -1.22 3.99
CA GLU A 135 15.87 -1.55 5.07
C GLU A 135 16.15 -3.04 5.13
N ALA A 136 15.13 -3.88 5.02
CA ALA A 136 15.27 -5.34 4.95
C ALA A 136 16.04 -5.79 3.69
N ASP A 137 15.75 -5.18 2.54
CA ASP A 137 16.50 -5.41 1.31
C ASP A 137 17.97 -5.03 1.46
N ARG A 138 18.25 -3.91 2.12
CA ARG A 138 19.61 -3.46 2.40
C ARG A 138 20.33 -4.42 3.33
N TYR A 139 19.67 -4.89 4.37
CA TYR A 139 20.22 -5.90 5.28
C TYR A 139 20.63 -7.17 4.52
N ALA A 140 19.74 -7.70 3.65
CA ALA A 140 20.04 -8.85 2.82
C ALA A 140 21.20 -8.59 1.85
N PHE A 141 21.23 -7.40 1.22
CA PHE A 141 22.28 -6.98 0.31
C PHE A 141 23.65 -6.91 1.00
N GLU A 142 23.74 -6.33 2.18
CA GLU A 142 24.98 -6.22 2.97
C GLU A 142 25.52 -7.60 3.38
N LYS A 143 24.65 -8.59 3.62
CA LYS A 143 25.03 -9.96 3.97
C LYS A 143 25.46 -10.82 2.79
N LEU A 144 24.83 -10.67 1.64
CA LEU A 144 24.98 -11.60 0.50
C LEU A 144 25.72 -10.98 -0.70
N GLY A 145 25.86 -9.69 -0.73
CA GLY A 145 26.53 -8.95 -1.78
C GLY A 145 25.70 -8.77 -3.07
N LYS A 146 26.23 -7.93 -3.93
CA LYS A 146 25.56 -7.44 -5.16
C LYS A 146 25.12 -8.53 -6.14
N LYS A 147 25.98 -9.53 -6.36
CA LYS A 147 25.71 -10.58 -7.36
C LYS A 147 24.48 -11.39 -7.00
N VAL A 148 24.38 -11.81 -5.74
CA VAL A 148 23.23 -12.58 -5.22
C VAL A 148 21.98 -11.72 -5.21
N ALA A 149 22.05 -10.50 -4.70
CA ALA A 149 20.91 -9.56 -4.68
C ALA A 149 20.36 -9.28 -6.08
N LYS A 150 21.23 -9.06 -7.08
CA LYS A 150 20.79 -8.80 -8.46
C LYS A 150 20.10 -10.02 -9.08
N ALA A 151 20.62 -11.22 -8.84
CA ALA A 151 19.99 -12.46 -9.32
C ALA A 151 18.61 -12.66 -8.66
N ALA A 152 18.54 -12.54 -7.34
CA ALA A 152 17.29 -12.66 -6.59
C ALA A 152 16.23 -11.64 -7.01
N MET A 153 16.59 -10.38 -7.20
CA MET A 153 15.67 -9.35 -7.68
C MET A 153 15.15 -9.64 -9.08
N ARG A 154 15.97 -10.23 -9.96
CA ARG A 154 15.51 -10.67 -11.29
C ARG A 154 14.48 -11.79 -11.18
N ASP A 155 14.73 -12.77 -10.33
CA ASP A 155 13.84 -13.92 -10.15
C ASP A 155 12.51 -13.49 -9.50
N LEU A 156 12.58 -12.58 -8.50
CA LEU A 156 11.39 -11.96 -7.92
C LEU A 156 10.60 -11.16 -8.96
N ALA A 157 11.27 -10.38 -9.82
CA ALA A 157 10.60 -9.61 -10.87
C ALA A 157 9.89 -10.50 -11.90
N ALA A 158 10.44 -11.69 -12.20
CA ALA A 158 9.80 -12.65 -13.09
C ALA A 158 8.54 -13.28 -12.49
N SER A 159 8.45 -13.38 -11.17
CA SER A 159 7.30 -13.92 -10.44
C SER A 159 6.26 -12.87 -10.03
N GLU A 160 6.64 -11.59 -10.00
CA GLU A 160 5.75 -10.50 -9.57
C GLU A 160 4.72 -10.15 -10.65
N ILE A 161 3.50 -9.81 -10.21
CA ILE A 161 2.53 -9.15 -11.06
C ILE A 161 2.90 -7.66 -11.09
N PRO A 162 3.23 -7.08 -12.26
CA PRO A 162 3.64 -5.70 -12.35
C PRO A 162 2.47 -4.77 -12.03
N TYR A 163 2.70 -3.81 -11.13
CA TYR A 163 1.78 -2.71 -10.82
C TYR A 163 2.42 -1.38 -11.13
N THR A 164 1.61 -0.36 -11.45
CA THR A 164 2.12 0.99 -11.52
C THR A 164 2.53 1.48 -10.12
N LYS A 165 3.53 2.36 -10.06
CA LYS A 165 3.97 2.94 -8.79
C LYS A 165 2.83 3.61 -8.03
N LEU A 166 1.93 4.31 -8.73
CA LEU A 166 0.81 5.00 -8.11
C LEU A 166 -0.18 4.01 -7.47
N PHE A 167 -0.53 2.95 -8.18
CA PHE A 167 -1.39 1.89 -7.64
C PHE A 167 -0.74 1.24 -6.42
N ALA A 168 0.52 0.88 -6.51
CA ALA A 168 1.23 0.25 -5.41
C ALA A 168 1.30 1.15 -4.15
N VAL A 169 1.53 2.46 -4.29
CA VAL A 169 1.54 3.41 -3.17
C VAL A 169 0.19 3.46 -2.46
N ILE A 170 -0.91 3.46 -3.22
CA ILE A 170 -2.26 3.60 -2.64
C ILE A 170 -2.75 2.29 -2.02
N TYR A 171 -2.43 1.14 -2.63
CA TYR A 171 -3.09 -0.13 -2.28
C TYR A 171 -2.17 -1.22 -1.69
N ARG A 172 -0.84 -1.00 -1.63
CA ARG A 172 0.08 -2.07 -1.25
C ARG A 172 1.08 -1.66 -0.17
N GLU A 173 1.22 -2.51 0.82
CA GLU A 173 2.25 -2.36 1.86
C GLU A 173 3.68 -2.66 1.32
N HIS A 174 3.80 -3.34 0.17
CA HIS A 174 5.08 -3.66 -0.46
C HIS A 174 5.27 -2.89 -1.76
N PRO A 175 6.44 -2.27 -1.99
CA PRO A 175 6.78 -1.67 -3.29
C PRO A 175 7.02 -2.78 -4.31
N THR A 176 6.83 -2.47 -5.60
CA THR A 176 7.15 -3.41 -6.67
C THR A 176 8.63 -3.75 -6.68
N VAL A 177 8.97 -4.96 -7.15
CA VAL A 177 10.37 -5.42 -7.26
C VAL A 177 11.19 -4.46 -8.13
N ALA A 178 10.59 -3.88 -9.17
CA ALA A 178 11.26 -2.88 -10.01
C ALA A 178 11.71 -1.64 -9.20
N ILE A 179 10.84 -1.13 -8.31
CA ILE A 179 11.16 0.01 -7.44
C ILE A 179 12.23 -0.39 -6.40
N ARG A 180 12.10 -1.59 -5.80
CA ARG A 180 13.07 -2.13 -4.84
C ARG A 180 14.45 -2.27 -5.46
N SER A 181 14.53 -2.93 -6.63
CA SER A 181 15.76 -3.14 -7.39
C SER A 181 16.46 -1.81 -7.72
N GLN A 182 15.72 -0.83 -8.23
CA GLN A 182 16.26 0.50 -8.50
C GLN A 182 16.82 1.17 -7.24
N LYS A 183 16.13 1.03 -6.11
CA LYS A 183 16.56 1.65 -4.84
C LYS A 183 17.86 1.04 -4.30
N ILE A 184 18.02 -0.29 -4.40
CA ILE A 184 19.22 -1.00 -3.94
C ILE A 184 20.41 -0.69 -4.85
N LEU A 185 20.22 -0.82 -6.18
CA LEU A 185 21.32 -0.72 -7.14
C LEU A 185 21.78 0.73 -7.39
N ASN A 186 20.89 1.72 -7.29
CA ASN A 186 21.25 3.13 -7.52
C ASN A 186 21.93 3.82 -6.32
N LYS A 187 21.85 3.27 -5.10
CA LYS A 187 22.57 3.83 -3.96
C LYS A 187 24.10 3.67 -4.07
N GLU A 188 24.58 2.68 -4.80
CA GLU A 188 26.02 2.50 -5.03
C GLU A 188 26.65 3.59 -5.90
N ILE A 189 25.90 4.12 -6.88
CA ILE A 189 26.41 5.18 -7.77
C ILE A 189 26.65 6.49 -6.99
N LYS A 190 26.04 6.67 -5.83
CA LYS A 190 26.22 7.86 -4.97
C LYS A 190 27.23 7.65 -3.83
N ALA A 191 27.68 6.43 -3.61
CA ALA A 191 28.64 6.11 -2.54
C ALA A 191 30.04 5.75 -3.08
N ALA A 192 30.22 5.68 -4.39
CA ALA A 192 31.47 5.54 -5.12
C ALA A 192 31.86 6.86 -5.78
#